data_dd0960a694ab0b18a2222b26a0db2d8d
#
_entry.id   dd0960a694ab0b18a2222b26a0db2d8d
#
_cell.length_a   1.000
_cell.length_b   1.000
_cell.length_c   1.000
_cell.angle_alpha   90.00
_cell.angle_beta   90.00
_cell.angle_gamma   90.00
#
_symmetry.space_group_name_H-M   'P 1'
#
loop_
_entity.id
_entity.type
_entity.pdbx_description
1 polymer ?
#
loop_
_entity_poly.entity_id
_entity_poly.type
_entity_poly.pdbx_seq_one_letter_code
_entity_poly.pdbx_strand_id
1 'polypeptide(L)'
;MNDPITKAATLLEALPYIQKFSHATFVVKYGGSFMDSPDPAVRNGVARDVVFLEAVEINPVVVHGGGKAITRAMDAAGLKANFIQGMRVTDEATVGVVDQVLSREINPEIVRTIESLGGKARGFAGTDIFTCRKLWLDDKDTPGSKLDIGFVGEVVGVNTAPLLECIAQGITPVISPTARGEDGKIYNCNADVAAAQAAIALRARRLVFMSDVPGLMRDPKDPATLITHLRIGDVPALKATGVVDKGMIPKVDSAVAAIQSGVEKVQFVDGRQQHSVLLEIFTDAGVGTEVVA
;
A
#
# COMPACT_ATOMS: atom_id res chain seq x y z
N MET A 1 32.90 -7.69 11.28
CA MET A 1 32.13 -8.93 11.55
C MET A 1 31.31 -8.69 12.80
N ASN A 2 29.98 -8.73 12.71
CA ASN A 2 29.15 -8.55 13.91
C ASN A 2 29.37 -9.75 14.81
N ASP A 3 29.70 -9.47 16.08
CA ASP A 3 29.86 -10.47 17.13
C ASP A 3 28.57 -11.33 17.22
N PRO A 4 28.69 -12.69 17.33
CA PRO A 4 27.52 -13.56 17.51
C PRO A 4 26.60 -13.16 18.65
N ILE A 5 27.15 -12.59 19.73
CA ILE A 5 26.40 -12.08 20.89
C ILE A 5 25.51 -10.91 20.47
N THR A 6 26.02 -9.97 19.68
CA THR A 6 25.25 -8.82 19.16
C THR A 6 24.09 -9.30 18.27
N LYS A 7 24.28 -10.34 17.44
CA LYS A 7 23.20 -10.91 16.63
C LYS A 7 22.10 -11.52 17.51
N ALA A 8 22.49 -12.26 18.55
CA ALA A 8 21.52 -12.85 19.49
C ALA A 8 20.75 -11.74 20.27
N ALA A 9 21.43 -10.68 20.68
CA ALA A 9 20.80 -9.55 21.35
C ALA A 9 19.73 -8.88 20.46
N THR A 10 20.05 -8.62 19.19
CA THR A 10 19.09 -8.07 18.21
C THR A 10 17.85 -8.94 18.04
N LEU A 11 18.00 -10.26 17.98
CA LEU A 11 16.85 -11.18 17.90
C LEU A 11 16.00 -11.15 19.16
N LEU A 12 16.64 -11.02 20.36
CA LEU A 12 15.93 -10.90 21.62
C LEU A 12 15.20 -9.57 21.78
N GLU A 13 15.72 -8.48 21.19
CA GLU A 13 15.03 -7.19 21.14
C GLU A 13 13.73 -7.25 20.33
N ALA A 14 13.69 -8.05 19.26
CA ALA A 14 12.50 -8.22 18.45
C ALA A 14 11.43 -9.12 19.11
N LEU A 15 11.82 -9.99 20.06
CA LEU A 15 10.95 -11.00 20.65
C LEU A 15 9.64 -10.46 21.26
N PRO A 16 9.63 -9.35 22.05
CA PRO A 16 8.38 -8.81 22.59
C PRO A 16 7.39 -8.38 21.50
N TYR A 17 7.90 -7.85 20.40
CA TYR A 17 7.06 -7.44 19.26
C TYR A 17 6.50 -8.66 18.52
N ILE A 18 7.32 -9.69 18.29
CA ILE A 18 6.88 -10.95 17.68
C ILE A 18 5.74 -11.55 18.51
N GLN A 19 5.91 -11.67 19.82
CA GLN A 19 4.87 -12.16 20.73
C GLN A 19 3.61 -11.30 20.72
N LYS A 20 3.76 -9.97 20.71
CA LYS A 20 2.66 -9.02 20.69
C LYS A 20 1.85 -9.08 19.39
N PHE A 21 2.50 -9.37 18.25
CA PHE A 21 1.91 -9.33 16.92
C PHE A 21 1.62 -10.71 16.34
N SER A 22 1.94 -11.80 17.04
CA SER A 22 1.62 -13.15 16.61
C SER A 22 0.15 -13.27 16.21
N HIS A 23 -0.10 -13.86 15.05
CA HIS A 23 -1.41 -14.02 14.41
C HIS A 23 -2.16 -12.72 14.04
N ALA A 24 -1.56 -11.54 14.25
CA ALA A 24 -2.18 -10.28 13.83
C ALA A 24 -2.07 -10.10 12.32
N THR A 25 -3.13 -9.59 11.69
CA THR A 25 -3.11 -9.24 10.26
C THR A 25 -2.50 -7.87 10.06
N PHE A 26 -1.53 -7.79 9.13
CA PHE A 26 -0.87 -6.55 8.71
C PHE A 26 -1.08 -6.37 7.21
N VAL A 27 -1.64 -5.23 6.80
CA VAL A 27 -1.76 -4.91 5.38
C VAL A 27 -0.57 -4.04 4.98
N VAL A 28 0.16 -4.46 3.95
CA VAL A 28 1.30 -3.73 3.39
C VAL A 28 0.95 -3.25 2.00
N LYS A 29 0.85 -1.94 1.83
CA LYS A 29 0.72 -1.35 0.50
C LYS A 29 2.11 -1.26 -0.13
N TYR A 30 2.38 -2.13 -1.09
CA TYR A 30 3.65 -2.26 -1.80
C TYR A 30 3.63 -1.47 -3.10
N GLY A 31 4.26 -0.30 -3.12
CA GLY A 31 4.27 0.53 -4.32
C GLY A 31 5.13 1.78 -4.16
N GLY A 32 5.90 2.06 -5.18
CA GLY A 32 6.82 3.17 -5.24
C GLY A 32 7.87 2.94 -6.32
N SER A 33 8.81 3.89 -6.46
CA SER A 33 9.86 3.81 -7.48
C SER A 33 10.85 2.67 -7.22
N PHE A 34 10.96 2.22 -5.99
CA PHE A 34 11.86 1.13 -5.59
C PHE A 34 11.47 -0.23 -6.19
N MET A 35 10.22 -0.42 -6.61
CA MET A 35 9.79 -1.63 -7.34
C MET A 35 10.52 -1.79 -8.68
N ASP A 36 10.93 -0.69 -9.31
CA ASP A 36 11.70 -0.65 -10.55
C ASP A 36 13.22 -0.49 -10.33
N SER A 37 13.69 -0.62 -9.07
CA SER A 37 15.11 -0.44 -8.76
C SER A 37 15.97 -1.48 -9.50
N PRO A 38 17.07 -1.06 -10.13
CA PRO A 38 18.03 -1.99 -10.70
C PRO A 38 18.74 -2.83 -9.63
N ASP A 39 18.82 -2.31 -8.38
CA ASP A 39 19.39 -3.04 -7.26
C ASP A 39 18.39 -4.08 -6.72
N PRO A 40 18.68 -5.39 -6.82
CA PRO A 40 17.82 -6.45 -6.30
C PRO A 40 17.62 -6.37 -4.76
N ALA A 41 18.57 -5.80 -4.02
CA ALA A 41 18.45 -5.66 -2.57
C ALA A 41 17.34 -4.66 -2.21
N VAL A 42 17.22 -3.57 -2.96
CA VAL A 42 16.16 -2.58 -2.82
C VAL A 42 14.84 -3.12 -3.38
N ARG A 43 14.87 -3.64 -4.63
CA ARG A 43 13.66 -4.14 -5.30
C ARG A 43 12.96 -5.26 -4.54
N ASN A 44 13.72 -6.20 -3.97
CA ASN A 44 13.20 -7.36 -3.25
C ASN A 44 13.14 -7.14 -1.73
N GLY A 45 13.55 -5.98 -1.22
CA GLY A 45 13.60 -5.69 0.20
C GLY A 45 12.28 -5.91 0.91
N VAL A 46 11.22 -5.36 0.34
CA VAL A 46 9.85 -5.50 0.90
C VAL A 46 9.36 -6.95 0.87
N ALA A 47 9.64 -7.69 -0.20
CA ALA A 47 9.26 -9.10 -0.26
C ALA A 47 9.97 -9.92 0.81
N ARG A 48 11.24 -9.59 1.14
CA ARG A 48 11.96 -10.20 2.27
C ARG A 48 11.32 -9.88 3.60
N ASP A 49 10.92 -8.63 3.80
CA ASP A 49 10.23 -8.20 5.02
C ASP A 49 8.89 -8.94 5.17
N VAL A 50 8.13 -9.09 4.09
CA VAL A 50 6.87 -9.84 4.06
C VAL A 50 7.09 -11.32 4.41
N VAL A 51 8.12 -11.95 3.83
CA VAL A 51 8.51 -13.34 4.15
C VAL A 51 8.90 -13.47 5.62
N PHE A 52 9.64 -12.50 6.16
CA PHE A 52 9.99 -12.50 7.58
C PHE A 52 8.74 -12.40 8.47
N LEU A 53 7.80 -11.49 8.14
CA LEU A 53 6.55 -11.36 8.92
C LEU A 53 5.77 -12.68 8.94
N GLU A 54 5.61 -13.34 7.78
CA GLU A 54 4.94 -14.64 7.70
C GLU A 54 5.67 -15.70 8.53
N ALA A 55 7.00 -15.77 8.46
CA ALA A 55 7.80 -16.73 9.18
C ALA A 55 7.74 -16.58 10.71
N VAL A 56 7.41 -15.40 11.23
CA VAL A 56 7.19 -15.14 12.66
C VAL A 56 5.70 -15.10 13.05
N GLU A 57 4.85 -15.74 12.25
CA GLU A 57 3.40 -15.89 12.49
C GLU A 57 2.61 -14.55 12.50
N ILE A 58 3.14 -13.52 11.89
CA ILE A 58 2.37 -12.31 11.56
C ILE A 58 1.77 -12.54 10.17
N ASN A 59 0.49 -12.22 9.99
CA ASN A 59 -0.24 -12.48 8.76
C ASN A 59 -0.16 -11.28 7.79
N PRO A 60 0.83 -11.20 6.89
CA PRO A 60 0.91 -10.11 5.93
C PRO A 60 -0.12 -10.30 4.81
N VAL A 61 -0.71 -9.20 4.38
CA VAL A 61 -1.54 -9.07 3.18
C VAL A 61 -0.96 -7.95 2.33
N VAL A 62 -0.64 -8.21 1.08
CA VAL A 62 0.00 -7.24 0.20
C VAL A 62 -1.03 -6.66 -0.78
N VAL A 63 -1.16 -5.34 -0.82
CA VAL A 63 -1.85 -4.63 -1.91
C VAL A 63 -0.81 -3.83 -2.67
N HIS A 64 -0.59 -4.15 -3.95
CA HIS A 64 0.51 -3.52 -4.68
C HIS A 64 0.06 -2.36 -5.57
N GLY A 65 1.00 -1.49 -5.93
CA GLY A 65 0.84 -0.48 -6.97
C GLY A 65 1.43 -0.93 -8.31
N GLY A 66 1.64 0.03 -9.22
CA GLY A 66 2.24 -0.24 -10.54
C GLY A 66 2.18 0.95 -11.51
N GLY A 67 2.00 2.16 -10.99
CA GLY A 67 1.75 3.36 -11.81
C GLY A 67 2.78 3.61 -12.91
N LYS A 68 4.08 3.39 -12.63
CA LYS A 68 5.15 3.53 -13.64
C LYS A 68 5.08 2.45 -14.72
N ALA A 69 4.83 1.20 -14.33
CA ALA A 69 4.69 0.09 -15.28
C ALA A 69 3.48 0.30 -16.19
N ILE A 70 2.35 0.75 -15.63
CA ILE A 70 1.17 1.12 -16.43
C ILE A 70 1.53 2.21 -17.44
N THR A 71 2.26 3.27 -17.02
CA THR A 71 2.64 4.35 -17.95
C THR A 71 3.52 3.81 -19.07
N ARG A 72 4.52 2.98 -18.79
CA ARG A 72 5.36 2.34 -19.82
C ARG A 72 4.55 1.47 -20.79
N ALA A 73 3.61 0.69 -20.28
CA ALA A 73 2.74 -0.15 -21.11
C ALA A 73 1.80 0.68 -21.98
N MET A 74 1.24 1.77 -21.46
CA MET A 74 0.44 2.72 -22.23
C MET A 74 1.25 3.36 -23.35
N ASP A 75 2.47 3.85 -23.05
CA ASP A 75 3.37 4.44 -24.04
C ASP A 75 3.70 3.43 -25.16
N ALA A 76 3.98 2.17 -24.80
CA ALA A 76 4.24 1.09 -25.77
C ALA A 76 3.00 0.77 -26.63
N ALA A 77 1.78 0.96 -26.10
CA ALA A 77 0.52 0.81 -26.83
C ALA A 77 0.09 2.08 -27.59
N GLY A 78 0.91 3.16 -27.60
CA GLY A 78 0.60 4.43 -28.23
C GLY A 78 -0.48 5.25 -27.49
N LEU A 79 -0.79 4.91 -26.24
CA LEU A 79 -1.74 5.62 -25.40
C LEU A 79 -1.02 6.66 -24.54
N LYS A 80 -1.58 7.87 -24.42
CA LYS A 80 -1.02 8.91 -23.57
C LYS A 80 -1.61 8.86 -22.17
N ALA A 81 -0.74 8.80 -21.16
CA ALA A 81 -1.16 8.90 -19.78
C ALA A 81 -1.61 10.35 -19.46
N ASN A 82 -2.83 10.50 -18.98
CA ASN A 82 -3.39 11.76 -18.51
C ASN A 82 -3.79 11.63 -17.03
N PHE A 83 -3.58 12.71 -16.25
CA PHE A 83 -3.88 12.73 -14.82
C PHE A 83 -4.72 13.97 -14.46
N ILE A 84 -5.81 13.77 -13.73
CA ILE A 84 -6.63 14.82 -13.16
C ILE A 84 -6.63 14.65 -11.63
N GLN A 85 -6.25 15.69 -10.91
CA GLN A 85 -6.13 15.68 -9.44
C GLN A 85 -5.31 14.49 -8.90
N GLY A 86 -4.25 14.07 -9.63
CA GLY A 86 -3.40 12.95 -9.26
C GLY A 86 -3.95 11.56 -9.61
N MET A 87 -5.15 11.47 -10.15
CA MET A 87 -5.77 10.22 -10.62
C MET A 87 -5.60 10.06 -12.13
N ARG A 88 -5.29 8.85 -12.57
CA ARG A 88 -5.13 8.52 -13.99
C ARG A 88 -6.51 8.50 -14.65
N VAL A 89 -6.72 9.37 -15.65
CA VAL A 89 -7.88 9.24 -16.54
C VAL A 89 -7.78 7.89 -17.24
N THR A 90 -8.81 7.08 -17.11
CA THR A 90 -8.80 5.68 -17.52
C THR A 90 -9.97 5.40 -18.43
N ASP A 91 -9.79 5.53 -19.74
CA ASP A 91 -10.78 5.13 -20.74
C ASP A 91 -10.84 3.59 -20.92
N GLU A 92 -11.66 3.11 -21.82
CA GLU A 92 -11.86 1.67 -22.03
C GLU A 92 -10.58 0.96 -22.52
N ALA A 93 -9.79 1.61 -23.37
CA ALA A 93 -8.50 1.06 -23.81
C ALA A 93 -7.48 1.03 -22.65
N THR A 94 -7.44 2.12 -21.89
CA THR A 94 -6.53 2.25 -20.75
C THR A 94 -6.84 1.26 -19.63
N VAL A 95 -8.12 0.97 -19.31
CA VAL A 95 -8.45 0.02 -18.23
C VAL A 95 -8.01 -1.40 -18.58
N GLY A 96 -8.04 -1.77 -19.86
CA GLY A 96 -7.50 -3.06 -20.33
C GLY A 96 -6.00 -3.18 -20.08
N VAL A 97 -5.23 -2.12 -20.38
CA VAL A 97 -3.79 -2.05 -20.08
C VAL A 97 -3.54 -2.10 -18.58
N VAL A 98 -4.32 -1.37 -17.78
CA VAL A 98 -4.21 -1.36 -16.32
C VAL A 98 -4.40 -2.76 -15.75
N ASP A 99 -5.46 -3.47 -16.14
CA ASP A 99 -5.70 -4.84 -15.63
C ASP A 99 -4.61 -5.81 -16.09
N GLN A 100 -4.18 -5.74 -17.34
CA GLN A 100 -3.10 -6.58 -17.86
C GLN A 100 -1.82 -6.38 -17.02
N VAL A 101 -1.39 -5.13 -16.81
CA VAL A 101 -0.15 -4.83 -16.09
C VAL A 101 -0.26 -5.20 -14.61
N LEU A 102 -1.34 -4.79 -13.95
CA LEU A 102 -1.46 -4.98 -12.50
C LEU A 102 -1.75 -6.44 -12.15
N SER A 103 -2.76 -7.05 -12.78
CA SER A 103 -3.25 -8.36 -12.36
C SER A 103 -2.50 -9.52 -13.01
N ARG A 104 -1.89 -9.32 -14.21
CA ARG A 104 -1.28 -10.42 -14.98
C ARG A 104 0.23 -10.34 -15.11
N GLU A 105 0.85 -9.21 -14.80
CA GLU A 105 2.30 -9.02 -14.86
C GLU A 105 2.88 -8.79 -13.46
N ILE A 106 2.53 -7.67 -12.80
CA ILE A 106 3.13 -7.30 -11.50
C ILE A 106 2.70 -8.27 -10.39
N ASN A 107 1.40 -8.60 -10.32
CA ASN A 107 0.89 -9.48 -9.25
C ASN A 107 1.61 -10.84 -9.24
N PRO A 108 1.71 -11.58 -10.37
CA PRO A 108 2.45 -12.84 -10.41
C PRO A 108 3.96 -12.66 -10.20
N GLU A 109 4.56 -11.51 -10.54
CA GLU A 109 5.97 -11.25 -10.28
C GLU A 109 6.24 -11.12 -8.78
N ILE A 110 5.40 -10.41 -8.05
CA ILE A 110 5.51 -10.29 -6.58
C ILE A 110 5.35 -11.65 -5.93
N VAL A 111 4.37 -12.46 -6.35
CA VAL A 111 4.17 -13.83 -5.86
C VAL A 111 5.44 -14.66 -6.05
N ARG A 112 5.97 -14.73 -7.28
CA ARG A 112 7.22 -15.45 -7.57
C ARG A 112 8.40 -14.94 -6.75
N THR A 113 8.48 -13.63 -6.51
CA THR A 113 9.55 -13.05 -5.68
C THR A 113 9.45 -13.54 -4.24
N ILE A 114 8.27 -13.51 -3.63
CA ILE A 114 8.03 -14.03 -2.27
C ILE A 114 8.39 -15.51 -2.19
N GLU A 115 7.94 -16.32 -3.16
CA GLU A 115 8.22 -17.77 -3.21
C GLU A 115 9.72 -18.07 -3.38
N SER A 116 10.42 -17.29 -4.23
CA SER A 116 11.87 -17.43 -4.42
C SER A 116 12.69 -17.13 -3.16
N LEU A 117 12.10 -16.39 -2.23
CA LEU A 117 12.70 -16.07 -0.92
C LEU A 117 12.27 -17.04 0.18
N GLY A 118 11.51 -18.09 -0.15
CA GLY A 118 11.09 -19.15 0.78
C GLY A 118 9.74 -18.90 1.46
N GLY A 119 9.04 -17.81 1.12
CA GLY A 119 7.67 -17.55 1.60
C GLY A 119 6.62 -18.28 0.78
N LYS A 120 5.37 -18.21 1.21
CA LYS A 120 4.21 -18.71 0.49
C LYS A 120 3.31 -17.54 0.11
N ALA A 121 2.90 -17.44 -1.15
CA ALA A 121 2.03 -16.36 -1.60
C ALA A 121 0.98 -16.84 -2.59
N ARG A 122 -0.16 -16.15 -2.64
CA ARG A 122 -1.21 -16.33 -3.64
C ARG A 122 -1.64 -14.99 -4.20
N GLY A 123 -1.60 -14.87 -5.54
CA GLY A 123 -2.06 -13.68 -6.26
C GLY A 123 -3.57 -13.68 -6.44
N PHE A 124 -4.16 -12.50 -6.30
CA PHE A 124 -5.56 -12.23 -6.58
C PHE A 124 -5.67 -11.04 -7.52
N ALA A 125 -6.45 -11.19 -8.58
CA ALA A 125 -6.93 -10.02 -9.30
C ALA A 125 -7.86 -9.22 -8.38
N GLY A 126 -7.67 -7.92 -8.32
CA GLY A 126 -8.51 -7.09 -7.44
C GLY A 126 -9.99 -7.18 -7.78
N THR A 127 -10.35 -7.49 -9.03
CA THR A 127 -11.73 -7.75 -9.47
C THR A 127 -12.43 -8.92 -8.79
N ASP A 128 -11.68 -9.82 -8.16
CA ASP A 128 -12.22 -10.95 -7.39
C ASP A 128 -12.35 -10.61 -5.90
N ILE A 129 -11.68 -9.54 -5.47
CA ILE A 129 -11.61 -9.11 -4.08
C ILE A 129 -12.40 -7.82 -3.83
N PHE A 130 -12.27 -6.83 -4.71
CA PHE A 130 -12.86 -5.51 -4.52
C PHE A 130 -14.09 -5.30 -5.40
N THR A 131 -15.14 -4.75 -4.80
CA THR A 131 -16.26 -4.13 -5.52
C THR A 131 -16.14 -2.61 -5.40
N CYS A 132 -16.52 -1.90 -6.46
CA CYS A 132 -16.41 -0.45 -6.51
C CYS A 132 -17.65 0.20 -7.15
N ARG A 133 -17.84 1.47 -6.85
CA ARG A 133 -18.67 2.37 -7.63
C ARG A 133 -17.78 3.28 -8.48
N LYS A 134 -18.30 3.77 -9.60
CA LYS A 134 -17.58 4.72 -10.45
C LYS A 134 -17.24 5.99 -9.65
N LEU A 135 -15.98 6.41 -9.71
CA LEU A 135 -15.51 7.63 -9.06
C LEU A 135 -15.73 8.84 -9.97
N TRP A 136 -16.32 9.87 -9.40
CA TRP A 136 -16.48 11.19 -10.02
C TRP A 136 -15.69 12.20 -9.20
N LEU A 137 -14.88 13.04 -9.84
CA LEU A 137 -14.15 14.10 -9.16
C LEU A 137 -14.95 15.39 -9.14
N ASP A 138 -14.78 16.20 -8.09
CA ASP A 138 -15.29 17.54 -8.07
C ASP A 138 -14.50 18.41 -9.05
N ASP A 139 -15.20 19.14 -9.89
CA ASP A 139 -14.59 20.12 -10.79
C ASP A 139 -14.23 21.37 -9.98
N LYS A 140 -12.91 21.66 -9.92
CA LYS A 140 -12.40 22.81 -9.16
C LYS A 140 -12.69 24.14 -9.86
N ASP A 141 -12.86 24.11 -11.17
CA ASP A 141 -13.10 25.29 -12.00
C ASP A 141 -14.59 25.63 -12.10
N THR A 142 -15.46 24.62 -11.85
CA THR A 142 -16.92 24.75 -11.94
C THR A 142 -17.57 24.16 -10.70
N PRO A 143 -17.77 24.94 -9.63
CA PRO A 143 -18.37 24.45 -8.40
C PRO A 143 -19.73 23.78 -8.62
N GLY A 144 -19.89 22.58 -8.08
CA GLY A 144 -21.12 21.77 -8.21
C GLY A 144 -21.14 20.84 -9.42
N SER A 145 -20.20 20.94 -10.35
CA SER A 145 -20.04 19.96 -11.44
C SER A 145 -19.10 18.83 -11.06
N LYS A 146 -19.21 17.70 -11.78
CA LYS A 146 -18.38 16.50 -11.59
C LYS A 146 -17.61 16.21 -12.88
N LEU A 147 -16.36 15.82 -12.73
CA LEU A 147 -15.51 15.38 -13.83
C LEU A 147 -15.57 13.86 -13.95
N ASP A 148 -15.84 13.39 -15.16
CA ASP A 148 -15.74 11.98 -15.51
C ASP A 148 -14.29 11.65 -15.87
N ILE A 149 -13.67 10.76 -15.11
CA ILE A 149 -12.30 10.28 -15.35
C ILE A 149 -12.26 8.84 -15.87
N GLY A 150 -13.40 8.36 -16.40
CA GLY A 150 -13.54 7.05 -17.03
C GLY A 150 -13.72 5.90 -16.03
N PHE A 151 -13.03 4.80 -16.28
CA PHE A 151 -13.09 3.57 -15.47
C PHE A 151 -12.18 3.68 -14.24
N VAL A 152 -12.43 4.65 -13.38
CA VAL A 152 -11.80 4.81 -12.08
C VAL A 152 -12.84 4.52 -11.01
N GLY A 153 -12.48 3.63 -10.07
CA GLY A 153 -13.40 3.14 -9.05
C GLY A 153 -13.03 3.57 -7.64
N GLU A 154 -14.04 3.85 -6.85
CA GLU A 154 -13.96 3.95 -5.39
C GLU A 154 -14.37 2.60 -4.80
N VAL A 155 -13.46 1.96 -4.06
CA VAL A 155 -13.72 0.66 -3.44
C VAL A 155 -14.78 0.82 -2.35
N VAL A 156 -15.86 0.04 -2.45
CA VAL A 156 -16.99 0.07 -1.50
C VAL A 156 -17.22 -1.27 -0.81
N GLY A 157 -16.58 -2.34 -1.27
CA GLY A 157 -16.70 -3.67 -0.67
C GLY A 157 -15.45 -4.50 -0.88
N VAL A 158 -15.19 -5.42 0.06
CA VAL A 158 -14.05 -6.35 0.05
C VAL A 158 -14.54 -7.77 0.33
N ASN A 159 -14.29 -8.69 -0.57
CA ASN A 159 -14.50 -10.12 -0.36
C ASN A 159 -13.33 -10.67 0.47
N THR A 160 -13.50 -10.78 1.77
CA THR A 160 -12.46 -11.24 2.69
C THR A 160 -12.30 -12.76 2.75
N ALA A 161 -13.29 -13.53 2.30
CA ALA A 161 -13.29 -14.99 2.46
C ALA A 161 -12.03 -15.67 1.88
N PRO A 162 -11.63 -15.43 0.60
CA PRO A 162 -10.44 -16.07 0.03
C PRO A 162 -9.14 -15.57 0.68
N LEU A 163 -9.13 -14.35 1.23
CA LEU A 163 -7.98 -13.79 1.93
C LEU A 163 -7.78 -14.46 3.29
N LEU A 164 -8.87 -14.63 4.04
CA LEU A 164 -8.86 -15.31 5.34
C LEU A 164 -8.50 -16.79 5.18
N GLU A 165 -8.94 -17.46 4.11
CA GLU A 165 -8.53 -18.82 3.78
C GLU A 165 -7.01 -18.91 3.57
N CYS A 166 -6.40 -17.99 2.83
CA CYS A 166 -4.94 -17.94 2.65
C CYS A 166 -4.22 -17.72 3.98
N ILE A 167 -4.67 -16.75 4.76
CA ILE A 167 -4.09 -16.43 6.08
C ILE A 167 -4.11 -17.66 6.99
N ALA A 168 -5.23 -18.39 7.05
CA ALA A 168 -5.34 -19.60 7.86
C ALA A 168 -4.39 -20.73 7.44
N GLN A 169 -3.88 -20.69 6.21
CA GLN A 169 -2.90 -21.65 5.66
C GLN A 169 -1.46 -21.14 5.71
N GLY A 170 -1.20 -19.97 6.31
CA GLY A 170 0.11 -19.32 6.29
C GLY A 170 0.55 -18.92 4.87
N ILE A 171 -0.39 -18.46 4.05
CA ILE A 171 -0.14 -18.01 2.68
C ILE A 171 -0.39 -16.51 2.63
N THR A 172 0.56 -15.72 2.15
CA THR A 172 0.43 -14.28 1.96
C THR A 172 -0.45 -13.96 0.75
N PRO A 173 -1.64 -13.32 0.92
CA PRO A 173 -2.41 -12.81 -0.21
C PRO A 173 -1.72 -11.60 -0.85
N VAL A 174 -1.63 -11.57 -2.18
CA VAL A 174 -1.11 -10.45 -2.98
C VAL A 174 -2.23 -9.97 -3.91
N ILE A 175 -2.65 -8.71 -3.78
CA ILE A 175 -3.86 -8.19 -4.41
C ILE A 175 -3.52 -7.03 -5.34
N SER A 176 -3.99 -7.05 -6.58
CA SER A 176 -3.90 -5.90 -7.50
C SER A 176 -5.00 -4.87 -7.22
N PRO A 177 -4.76 -3.55 -7.43
CA PRO A 177 -5.74 -2.50 -7.14
C PRO A 177 -6.68 -2.27 -8.32
N THR A 178 -7.28 -3.32 -8.83
CA THR A 178 -8.43 -3.28 -9.74
C THR A 178 -9.70 -3.69 -9.00
N ALA A 179 -10.86 -3.33 -9.48
CA ALA A 179 -12.12 -3.71 -8.84
C ALA A 179 -13.20 -4.01 -9.87
N ARG A 180 -14.23 -4.74 -9.46
CA ARG A 180 -15.42 -4.93 -10.25
C ARG A 180 -16.47 -3.90 -9.89
N GLY A 181 -16.94 -3.13 -10.89
CA GLY A 181 -18.02 -2.18 -10.73
C GLY A 181 -19.38 -2.87 -10.61
N GLU A 182 -20.37 -2.15 -10.12
CA GLU A 182 -21.76 -2.60 -10.06
C GLU A 182 -22.34 -2.94 -11.46
N ASP A 183 -21.76 -2.34 -12.50
CA ASP A 183 -22.06 -2.61 -13.92
C ASP A 183 -21.34 -3.85 -14.48
N GLY A 184 -20.59 -4.57 -13.64
CA GLY A 184 -19.81 -5.73 -14.01
C GLY A 184 -18.48 -5.43 -14.71
N LYS A 185 -18.15 -4.17 -14.96
CA LYS A 185 -16.91 -3.76 -15.63
C LYS A 185 -15.72 -3.68 -14.68
N ILE A 186 -14.53 -3.66 -15.27
CA ILE A 186 -13.27 -3.49 -14.53
C ILE A 186 -13.00 -2.00 -14.31
N TYR A 187 -12.56 -1.66 -13.13
CA TYR A 187 -12.16 -0.30 -12.74
C TYR A 187 -10.75 -0.28 -12.17
N ASN A 188 -10.01 0.77 -12.51
CA ASN A 188 -8.73 1.11 -11.90
C ASN A 188 -8.99 1.77 -10.55
N CYS A 189 -8.38 1.27 -9.48
CA CYS A 189 -8.54 1.84 -8.14
C CYS A 189 -7.21 2.40 -7.62
N ASN A 190 -7.29 3.42 -6.79
CA ASN A 190 -6.11 3.90 -6.08
C ASN A 190 -5.64 2.83 -5.10
N ALA A 191 -4.36 2.42 -5.21
CA ALA A 191 -3.79 1.34 -4.40
C ALA A 191 -3.75 1.68 -2.90
N ASP A 192 -3.62 2.95 -2.52
CA ASP A 192 -3.65 3.37 -1.12
C ASP A 192 -5.06 3.21 -0.54
N VAL A 193 -6.09 3.60 -1.32
CA VAL A 193 -7.50 3.40 -0.95
C VAL A 193 -7.83 1.90 -0.87
N ALA A 194 -7.43 1.11 -1.87
CA ALA A 194 -7.67 -0.33 -1.88
C ALA A 194 -7.01 -1.03 -0.67
N ALA A 195 -5.78 -0.64 -0.32
CA ALA A 195 -5.08 -1.17 0.86
C ALA A 195 -5.79 -0.80 2.17
N ALA A 196 -6.27 0.44 2.29
CA ALA A 196 -7.02 0.87 3.47
C ALA A 196 -8.34 0.09 3.60
N GLN A 197 -9.08 -0.08 2.51
CA GLN A 197 -10.32 -0.87 2.52
C GLN A 197 -10.07 -2.35 2.87
N ALA A 198 -8.99 -2.95 2.35
CA ALA A 198 -8.57 -4.30 2.73
C ALA A 198 -8.22 -4.38 4.23
N ALA A 199 -7.48 -3.38 4.76
CA ALA A 199 -7.12 -3.33 6.18
C ALA A 199 -8.36 -3.20 7.08
N ILE A 200 -9.31 -2.36 6.71
CA ILE A 200 -10.58 -2.18 7.44
C ILE A 200 -11.38 -3.49 7.46
N ALA A 201 -11.59 -4.08 6.27
CA ALA A 201 -12.40 -5.28 6.13
C ALA A 201 -11.80 -6.51 6.85
N LEU A 202 -10.47 -6.63 6.85
CA LEU A 202 -9.73 -7.69 7.55
C LEU A 202 -9.51 -7.40 9.04
N ARG A 203 -9.95 -6.24 9.54
CA ARG A 203 -9.66 -5.76 10.91
C ARG A 203 -8.16 -5.82 11.21
N ALA A 204 -7.37 -5.36 10.26
CA ALA A 204 -5.93 -5.41 10.36
C ALA A 204 -5.44 -4.58 11.55
N ARG A 205 -4.45 -5.11 12.25
CA ARG A 205 -3.82 -4.40 13.37
C ARG A 205 -2.95 -3.25 12.90
N ARG A 206 -2.34 -3.41 11.72
CA ARG A 206 -1.45 -2.43 11.09
C ARG A 206 -1.78 -2.27 9.62
N LEU A 207 -1.66 -1.04 9.12
CA LEU A 207 -1.59 -0.72 7.71
C LEU A 207 -0.28 0.03 7.44
N VAL A 208 0.57 -0.52 6.60
CA VAL A 208 1.86 0.07 6.25
C VAL A 208 1.82 0.56 4.81
N PHE A 209 1.92 1.86 4.61
CA PHE A 209 2.07 2.47 3.30
C PHE A 209 3.54 2.65 2.97
N MET A 210 4.03 1.95 1.99
CA MET A 210 5.36 2.18 1.45
C MET A 210 5.33 3.28 0.40
N SER A 211 6.31 4.16 0.44
CA SER A 211 6.41 5.32 -0.44
C SER A 211 7.87 5.63 -0.81
N ASP A 212 8.06 6.65 -1.63
CA ASP A 212 9.38 7.14 -2.05
C ASP A 212 9.89 8.28 -1.15
N VAL A 213 9.28 8.45 0.03
CA VAL A 213 9.67 9.45 1.03
C VAL A 213 9.69 8.82 2.42
N PRO A 214 10.50 9.33 3.37
CA PRO A 214 10.62 8.77 4.73
C PRO A 214 9.29 8.70 5.48
N GLY A 215 8.39 9.62 5.20
CA GLY A 215 7.10 9.77 5.86
C GLY A 215 6.53 11.15 5.57
N LEU A 216 5.68 11.65 6.47
CA LEU A 216 5.17 13.01 6.39
C LEU A 216 6.20 13.98 6.98
N MET A 217 6.69 14.93 6.19
CA MET A 217 7.66 15.95 6.60
C MET A 217 7.00 17.33 6.60
N ARG A 218 7.38 18.20 7.55
CA ARG A 218 6.92 19.60 7.54
C ARG A 218 7.52 20.37 6.37
N ASP A 219 8.80 20.11 6.07
CA ASP A 219 9.47 20.55 4.84
C ASP A 219 9.96 19.32 4.09
N PRO A 220 9.44 19.05 2.88
CA PRO A 220 9.85 17.90 2.05
C PRO A 220 11.34 17.87 1.68
N LYS A 221 12.04 18.99 1.84
CA LYS A 221 13.47 19.12 1.54
C LYS A 221 14.37 18.88 2.74
N ASP A 222 13.80 18.86 3.95
CA ASP A 222 14.54 18.67 5.20
C ASP A 222 14.07 17.41 5.94
N PRO A 223 14.82 16.31 5.87
CA PRO A 223 14.50 15.07 6.59
C PRO A 223 14.40 15.23 8.11
N ALA A 224 15.04 16.24 8.69
CA ALA A 224 14.96 16.51 10.13
C ALA A 224 13.56 16.98 10.57
N THR A 225 12.71 17.36 9.62
CA THR A 225 11.32 17.79 9.87
C THR A 225 10.30 16.64 9.79
N LEU A 226 10.75 15.38 9.78
CA LEU A 226 9.89 14.21 9.79
C LEU A 226 8.94 14.24 11.01
N ILE A 227 7.66 14.09 10.74
CA ILE A 227 6.63 13.94 11.76
C ILE A 227 6.56 12.45 12.11
N THR A 228 7.19 12.04 13.19
CA THR A 228 7.22 10.63 13.62
C THR A 228 5.88 10.13 14.13
N HIS A 229 5.08 11.02 14.76
CA HIS A 229 3.74 10.71 15.29
C HIS A 229 2.73 11.74 14.76
N LEU A 230 1.68 11.25 14.14
CA LEU A 230 0.59 12.06 13.59
C LEU A 230 -0.73 11.59 14.22
N ARG A 231 -1.38 12.46 14.98
CA ARG A 231 -2.77 12.22 15.40
C ARG A 231 -3.74 12.60 14.31
N ILE A 232 -4.78 11.81 14.10
CA ILE A 232 -5.80 12.14 13.07
C ILE A 232 -6.45 13.51 13.31
N GLY A 233 -6.55 13.97 14.55
CA GLY A 233 -7.04 15.29 14.92
C GLY A 233 -6.20 16.46 14.38
N ASP A 234 -4.90 16.24 14.11
CA ASP A 234 -3.99 17.29 13.61
C ASP A 234 -4.02 17.43 12.09
N VAL A 235 -4.59 16.44 11.39
CA VAL A 235 -4.61 16.38 9.92
C VAL A 235 -5.27 17.61 9.27
N PRO A 236 -6.42 18.14 9.74
CA PRO A 236 -7.01 19.34 9.15
C PRO A 236 -6.08 20.54 9.17
N ALA A 237 -5.35 20.76 10.28
CA ALA A 237 -4.40 21.87 10.39
C ALA A 237 -3.20 21.70 9.45
N LEU A 238 -2.69 20.46 9.31
CA LEU A 238 -1.58 20.15 8.40
C LEU A 238 -1.97 20.27 6.92
N LYS A 239 -3.22 19.97 6.57
CA LYS A 239 -3.77 20.26 5.23
C LYS A 239 -3.88 21.76 4.99
N ALA A 240 -4.40 22.53 5.94
CA ALA A 240 -4.55 23.98 5.81
C ALA A 240 -3.20 24.70 5.65
N THR A 241 -2.12 24.20 6.27
CA THR A 241 -0.76 24.74 6.16
C THR A 241 0.01 24.22 4.95
N GLY A 242 -0.54 23.29 4.17
CA GLY A 242 0.09 22.71 2.99
C GLY A 242 1.18 21.67 3.31
N VAL A 243 1.34 21.24 4.56
CA VAL A 243 2.23 20.14 4.95
C VAL A 243 1.73 18.81 4.36
N VAL A 244 0.42 18.59 4.40
CA VAL A 244 -0.23 17.51 3.66
C VAL A 244 -0.67 18.06 2.30
N ASP A 245 0.12 17.80 1.28
CA ASP A 245 -0.10 18.30 -0.09
C ASP A 245 -0.55 17.20 -1.07
N LYS A 246 -0.64 17.56 -2.34
CA LYS A 246 -1.21 16.80 -3.46
C LYS A 246 -0.96 15.28 -3.42
N GLY A 247 0.29 14.85 -3.28
CA GLY A 247 0.66 13.42 -3.34
C GLY A 247 0.38 12.67 -2.04
N MET A 248 0.39 13.39 -0.90
CA MET A 248 0.15 12.81 0.42
C MET A 248 -1.32 12.80 0.81
N ILE A 249 -2.17 13.68 0.23
CA ILE A 249 -3.59 13.77 0.57
C ILE A 249 -4.29 12.40 0.51
N PRO A 250 -4.23 11.63 -0.59
CA PRO A 250 -4.92 10.34 -0.66
C PRO A 250 -4.42 9.33 0.38
N LYS A 251 -3.10 9.35 0.69
CA LYS A 251 -2.50 8.46 1.71
C LYS A 251 -2.97 8.82 3.11
N VAL A 252 -2.90 10.11 3.45
CA VAL A 252 -3.32 10.60 4.78
C VAL A 252 -4.83 10.40 4.96
N ASP A 253 -5.66 10.66 3.94
CA ASP A 253 -7.11 10.42 4.01
C ASP A 253 -7.43 8.94 4.19
N SER A 254 -6.72 8.07 3.47
CA SER A 254 -6.85 6.61 3.63
C SER A 254 -6.40 6.15 5.03
N ALA A 255 -5.36 6.76 5.59
CA ALA A 255 -4.90 6.48 6.94
C ALA A 255 -5.94 6.92 7.99
N VAL A 256 -6.48 8.12 7.85
CA VAL A 256 -7.55 8.63 8.75
C VAL A 256 -8.77 7.71 8.71
N ALA A 257 -9.23 7.33 7.52
CA ALA A 257 -10.36 6.43 7.36
C ALA A 257 -10.11 5.06 8.01
N ALA A 258 -8.89 4.51 7.84
CA ALA A 258 -8.51 3.24 8.44
C ALA A 258 -8.51 3.30 9.98
N ILE A 259 -7.91 4.34 10.57
CA ILE A 259 -7.91 4.56 12.04
C ILE A 259 -9.33 4.72 12.57
N GLN A 260 -10.15 5.56 11.93
CA GLN A 260 -11.55 5.77 12.33
C GLN A 260 -12.40 4.49 12.24
N SER A 261 -11.99 3.55 11.39
CA SER A 261 -12.64 2.25 11.19
C SER A 261 -12.05 1.12 12.06
N GLY A 262 -11.12 1.43 12.97
CA GLY A 262 -10.62 0.50 13.97
C GLY A 262 -9.28 -0.17 13.67
N VAL A 263 -8.56 0.23 12.62
CA VAL A 263 -7.13 -0.12 12.45
C VAL A 263 -6.35 0.58 13.56
N GLU A 264 -5.54 -0.16 14.34
CA GLU A 264 -4.90 0.41 15.53
C GLU A 264 -3.86 1.49 15.17
N LYS A 265 -3.08 1.26 14.09
CA LYS A 265 -2.05 2.19 13.62
C LYS A 265 -1.88 2.10 12.10
N VAL A 266 -1.60 3.23 11.49
CA VAL A 266 -1.17 3.30 10.08
C VAL A 266 0.23 3.92 10.04
N GLN A 267 1.08 3.41 9.16
CA GLN A 267 2.48 3.81 9.09
C GLN A 267 2.85 4.19 7.66
N PHE A 268 3.59 5.28 7.50
CA PHE A 268 4.21 5.68 6.24
C PHE A 268 5.71 5.42 6.33
N VAL A 269 6.27 4.60 5.45
CA VAL A 269 7.69 4.23 5.46
C VAL A 269 8.32 4.39 4.09
N ASP A 270 9.64 4.65 4.07
CA ASP A 270 10.42 4.74 2.84
C ASP A 270 10.76 3.34 2.31
N GLY A 271 10.16 2.96 1.18
CA GLY A 271 10.45 1.67 0.55
C GLY A 271 11.84 1.54 -0.08
N ARG A 272 12.59 2.65 -0.18
CA ARG A 272 13.99 2.65 -0.63
C ARG A 272 14.95 2.26 0.49
N GLN A 273 14.54 2.46 1.75
CA GLN A 273 15.30 2.01 2.91
C GLN A 273 15.12 0.51 3.08
N GLN A 274 16.23 -0.22 3.11
CA GLN A 274 16.20 -1.66 3.33
C GLN A 274 15.57 -2.00 4.68
N HIS A 275 14.67 -2.99 4.66
CA HIS A 275 13.98 -3.48 5.86
C HIS A 275 13.17 -2.43 6.63
N SER A 276 12.69 -1.39 5.93
CA SER A 276 11.94 -0.30 6.58
C SER A 276 10.65 -0.79 7.26
N VAL A 277 10.01 -1.82 6.74
CA VAL A 277 8.84 -2.44 7.37
C VAL A 277 9.22 -3.08 8.70
N LEU A 278 10.32 -3.83 8.75
CA LEU A 278 10.77 -4.49 9.98
C LEU A 278 11.25 -3.46 11.01
N LEU A 279 12.00 -2.44 10.57
CA LEU A 279 12.46 -1.36 11.45
C LEU A 279 11.29 -0.59 12.07
N GLU A 280 10.23 -0.35 11.31
CA GLU A 280 9.04 0.34 11.80
C GLU A 280 8.23 -0.52 12.78
N ILE A 281 8.19 -1.83 12.59
CA ILE A 281 7.34 -2.74 13.37
C ILE A 281 8.05 -3.23 14.63
N PHE A 282 9.36 -3.49 14.57
CA PHE A 282 10.14 -4.18 15.60
C PHE A 282 11.09 -3.26 16.37
N THR A 283 10.92 -1.94 16.28
CA THR A 283 11.67 -0.98 17.09
C THR A 283 10.75 0.07 17.72
N ASP A 284 11.14 0.60 18.87
CA ASP A 284 10.37 1.64 19.58
C ASP A 284 10.38 2.98 18.83
N ALA A 285 11.49 3.30 18.18
CA ALA A 285 11.66 4.59 17.51
C ALA A 285 10.95 4.67 16.17
N GLY A 286 10.79 3.52 15.47
CA GLY A 286 10.35 3.49 14.10
C GLY A 286 11.32 4.20 13.15
N VAL A 287 10.97 4.30 11.88
CA VAL A 287 11.76 4.99 10.84
C VAL A 287 10.91 5.92 9.97
N GLY A 288 9.61 5.95 10.20
CA GLY A 288 8.64 6.65 9.38
C GLY A 288 7.69 7.56 10.15
N THR A 289 6.47 7.69 9.66
CA THR A 289 5.38 8.39 10.34
C THR A 289 4.33 7.40 10.82
N GLU A 290 4.11 7.34 12.10
CA GLU A 290 3.00 6.59 12.71
C GLU A 290 1.77 7.49 12.83
N VAL A 291 0.62 7.03 12.29
CA VAL A 291 -0.68 7.69 12.40
C VAL A 291 -1.55 6.95 13.41
N VAL A 292 -2.12 7.69 14.35
CA VAL A 292 -2.93 7.18 15.47
C VAL A 292 -4.19 8.02 15.69
N ALA A 293 -5.11 7.52 16.51
CA ALA A 293 -6.33 8.20 16.91
C ALA A 293 -6.06 9.51 17.70
#